data_3b33dc5d3bf1471802dde6998479aea9
#
_entry.id   3b33dc5d3bf1471802dde6998479aea9
#
_cell.length_a   1.000
_cell.length_b   1.000
_cell.length_c   1.000
_cell.angle_alpha   90.00
_cell.angle_beta   90.00
_cell.angle_gamma   90.00
#
_symmetry.space_group_name_H-M   'P 1'
#
loop_
_entity.id
_entity.type
_entity.pdbx_description
1 polymer ?
#
loop_
_entity_poly.entity_id
_entity_poly.type
_entity_poly.pdbx_seq_one_letter_code
_entity_poly.pdbx_strand_id
1 'polypeptide(L)'
;MSFPFRQFRRPAAVGRGQLRKGGKIGVEKIKAAFIAAVTALSAWLGVLAVPVLLLVAVNLIDYGTGLAAARYRGQKISSYRGFRGIAKKICMWLLVCVGAIVDLLVAYGAEQAGVDLPIGYAVASLVAVWLICNEILSILENMKDIGVSLPPFLRRIVEGVQRQVEGKTDRALPEDLRKDAEPHGDGSEKSGESSDSGK
;
A
#
# COMPACT_ATOMS: atom_id res chain seq x y z
N MET A 1 0.28 -26.92 83.55
CA MET A 1 0.10 -25.68 82.66
C MET A 1 0.36 -26.07 81.22
N SER A 2 -0.70 -26.33 80.47
CA SER A 2 -0.59 -26.79 79.07
C SER A 2 -0.93 -25.62 78.16
N PHE A 3 0.06 -25.24 77.33
CA PHE A 3 -0.16 -24.17 76.30
C PHE A 3 -0.79 -24.79 75.03
N PRO A 4 -1.83 -24.22 74.42
CA PRO A 4 -2.40 -24.75 73.22
C PRO A 4 -1.59 -24.27 72.00
N PHE A 5 -1.17 -25.25 71.19
CA PHE A 5 -0.51 -25.07 69.90
C PHE A 5 -1.48 -24.44 68.91
N ARG A 6 -1.26 -23.17 68.51
CA ARG A 6 -2.05 -22.46 67.49
C ARG A 6 -1.64 -22.95 66.09
N GLN A 7 -2.50 -23.74 65.46
CA GLN A 7 -2.30 -24.14 64.06
C GLN A 7 -2.35 -22.91 63.12
N PHE A 8 -1.21 -22.62 62.53
CA PHE A 8 -1.09 -21.61 61.45
C PHE A 8 -1.69 -22.19 60.16
N ARG A 9 -2.92 -21.80 59.81
CA ARG A 9 -3.52 -22.11 58.52
C ARG A 9 -2.71 -21.38 57.45
N ARG A 10 -2.03 -22.11 56.54
CA ARG A 10 -1.44 -21.59 55.33
C ARG A 10 -2.54 -21.06 54.41
N PRO A 11 -2.41 -19.84 53.85
CA PRO A 11 -3.37 -19.37 52.87
C PRO A 11 -3.27 -20.23 51.59
N ALA A 12 -4.41 -20.66 51.09
CA ALA A 12 -4.54 -21.42 49.87
C ALA A 12 -3.87 -20.68 48.71
N ALA A 13 -3.00 -21.36 47.97
CA ALA A 13 -2.36 -20.85 46.78
C ALA A 13 -3.47 -20.54 45.75
N VAL A 14 -3.77 -19.25 45.57
CA VAL A 14 -4.67 -18.76 44.51
C VAL A 14 -4.01 -19.13 43.17
N GLY A 15 -4.69 -20.00 42.46
CA GLY A 15 -4.19 -20.63 41.24
C GLY A 15 -3.79 -19.66 40.15
N ARG A 16 -2.50 -19.67 39.84
CA ARG A 16 -1.89 -19.01 38.66
C ARG A 16 -2.40 -19.55 37.31
N GLY A 17 -3.35 -20.49 37.32
CA GLY A 17 -3.89 -21.13 36.10
C GLY A 17 -5.00 -20.37 35.38
N GLN A 18 -5.72 -19.47 36.06
CA GLN A 18 -6.89 -18.79 35.44
C GLN A 18 -6.52 -17.58 34.62
N LEU A 19 -5.44 -16.86 34.93
CA LEU A 19 -5.02 -15.67 34.16
C LEU A 19 -4.48 -16.01 32.74
N ARG A 20 -4.03 -17.25 32.54
CA ARG A 20 -3.47 -17.71 31.26
C ARG A 20 -4.54 -18.16 30.24
N LYS A 21 -5.74 -18.54 30.70
CA LYS A 21 -6.86 -18.92 29.81
C LYS A 21 -7.56 -17.72 29.18
N GLY A 22 -7.71 -16.60 29.89
CA GLY A 22 -8.37 -15.39 29.39
C GLY A 22 -7.63 -14.74 28.23
N GLY A 23 -6.28 -14.72 28.24
CA GLY A 23 -5.46 -14.15 27.19
C GLY A 23 -5.53 -14.94 25.86
N LYS A 24 -5.58 -16.28 25.93
CA LYS A 24 -5.69 -17.13 24.74
C LYS A 24 -7.05 -16.99 24.04
N ILE A 25 -8.14 -16.92 24.81
CA ILE A 25 -9.50 -16.73 24.27
C ILE A 25 -9.62 -15.37 23.57
N GLY A 26 -8.98 -14.32 24.10
CA GLY A 26 -8.96 -12.99 23.48
C GLY A 26 -8.25 -13.00 22.13
N VAL A 27 -7.08 -13.62 22.04
CA VAL A 27 -6.27 -13.72 20.80
C VAL A 27 -7.00 -14.52 19.72
N GLU A 28 -7.64 -15.65 20.09
CA GLU A 28 -8.40 -16.46 19.12
C GLU A 28 -9.63 -15.72 18.59
N LYS A 29 -10.33 -14.95 19.43
CA LYS A 29 -11.44 -14.10 18.98
C LYS A 29 -11.00 -13.00 18.03
N ILE A 30 -9.85 -12.36 18.31
CA ILE A 30 -9.28 -11.34 17.43
C ILE A 30 -8.88 -11.94 16.08
N LYS A 31 -8.22 -13.12 16.08
CA LYS A 31 -7.88 -13.85 14.85
C LYS A 31 -9.13 -14.21 14.03
N ALA A 32 -10.15 -14.77 14.71
CA ALA A 32 -11.39 -15.15 14.05
C ALA A 32 -12.11 -13.93 13.45
N ALA A 33 -12.18 -12.81 14.17
CA ALA A 33 -12.74 -11.56 13.67
C ALA A 33 -11.95 -11.00 12.48
N PHE A 34 -10.61 -11.06 12.54
CA PHE A 34 -9.76 -10.64 11.43
C PHE A 34 -9.97 -11.51 10.18
N ILE A 35 -9.97 -12.83 10.34
CA ILE A 35 -10.21 -13.77 9.24
C ILE A 35 -11.61 -13.52 8.63
N ALA A 36 -12.64 -13.38 9.46
CA ALA A 36 -13.99 -13.10 9.00
C ALA A 36 -14.08 -11.78 8.22
N ALA A 37 -13.42 -10.71 8.71
CA ALA A 37 -13.37 -9.41 8.03
C ALA A 37 -12.66 -9.50 6.67
N VAL A 38 -11.50 -10.18 6.60
CA VAL A 38 -10.76 -10.39 5.35
C VAL A 38 -11.58 -11.22 4.36
N THR A 39 -12.25 -12.29 4.83
CA THR A 39 -13.09 -13.14 3.99
C THR A 39 -14.29 -12.37 3.44
N ALA A 40 -14.99 -11.60 4.28
CA ALA A 40 -16.11 -10.78 3.87
C ALA A 40 -15.69 -9.71 2.86
N LEU A 41 -14.56 -9.04 3.11
CA LEU A 41 -13.99 -8.05 2.20
C LEU A 41 -13.60 -8.69 0.84
N SER A 42 -12.97 -9.87 0.87
CA SER A 42 -12.59 -10.60 -0.35
C SER A 42 -13.81 -11.04 -1.16
N ALA A 43 -14.87 -11.48 -0.49
CA ALA A 43 -16.12 -11.85 -1.15
C ALA A 43 -16.81 -10.64 -1.80
N TRP A 44 -16.74 -9.47 -1.14
CA TRP A 44 -17.34 -8.23 -1.66
C TRP A 44 -16.52 -7.63 -2.82
N LEU A 45 -15.19 -7.68 -2.75
CA LEU A 45 -14.29 -7.13 -3.77
C LEU A 45 -14.15 -8.03 -5.01
N GLY A 46 -14.48 -9.32 -4.91
CA GLY A 46 -14.33 -10.25 -6.03
C GLY A 46 -12.93 -10.25 -6.62
N VAL A 47 -12.79 -9.95 -7.90
CA VAL A 47 -11.51 -9.92 -8.63
C VAL A 47 -10.52 -8.90 -8.06
N LEU A 48 -11.01 -7.79 -7.50
CA LEU A 48 -10.17 -6.78 -6.84
C LEU A 48 -9.57 -7.22 -5.51
N ALA A 49 -10.03 -8.32 -4.91
CA ALA A 49 -9.56 -8.76 -3.60
C ALA A 49 -8.04 -8.96 -3.57
N VAL A 50 -7.48 -9.64 -4.59
CA VAL A 50 -6.04 -9.92 -4.63
C VAL A 50 -5.21 -8.63 -4.75
N PRO A 51 -5.40 -7.74 -5.73
CA PRO A 51 -4.61 -6.52 -5.82
C PRO A 51 -4.80 -5.60 -4.59
N VAL A 52 -6.00 -5.51 -4.02
CA VAL A 52 -6.24 -4.71 -2.82
C VAL A 52 -5.49 -5.28 -1.60
N LEU A 53 -5.55 -6.58 -1.36
CA LEU A 53 -4.81 -7.22 -0.24
C LEU A 53 -3.30 -7.09 -0.42
N LEU A 54 -2.79 -7.24 -1.64
CA LEU A 54 -1.37 -7.01 -1.93
C LEU A 54 -0.98 -5.55 -1.68
N LEU A 55 -1.83 -4.58 -2.09
CA LEU A 55 -1.59 -3.17 -1.83
C LEU A 55 -1.53 -2.86 -0.33
N VAL A 56 -2.41 -3.47 0.48
CA VAL A 56 -2.33 -3.38 1.96
C VAL A 56 -0.99 -3.90 2.45
N ALA A 57 -0.60 -5.10 2.01
CA ALA A 57 0.62 -5.75 2.46
C ALA A 57 1.87 -4.91 2.13
N VAL A 58 2.02 -4.46 0.86
CA VAL A 58 3.17 -3.65 0.47
C VAL A 58 3.19 -2.29 1.16
N ASN A 59 2.02 -1.67 1.41
CA ASN A 59 1.91 -0.43 2.17
C ASN A 59 2.42 -0.56 3.61
N LEU A 60 2.12 -1.69 4.28
CA LEU A 60 2.60 -1.98 5.63
C LEU A 60 4.11 -2.21 5.63
N ILE A 61 4.63 -2.97 4.66
CA ILE A 61 6.06 -3.25 4.51
C ILE A 61 6.82 -1.95 4.21
N ASP A 62 6.32 -1.12 3.27
CA ASP A 62 6.92 0.16 2.94
C ASP A 62 6.99 1.09 4.16
N TYR A 63 5.90 1.18 4.92
CA TYR A 63 5.90 1.99 6.14
C TYR A 63 6.94 1.50 7.16
N GLY A 64 7.04 0.18 7.38
CA GLY A 64 8.01 -0.42 8.29
C GLY A 64 9.45 -0.20 7.82
N THR A 65 9.74 -0.45 6.54
CA THR A 65 11.08 -0.26 5.94
C THR A 65 11.47 1.22 5.90
N GLY A 66 10.53 2.11 5.59
CA GLY A 66 10.76 3.56 5.61
C GLY A 66 11.12 4.09 7.00
N LEU A 67 10.45 3.58 8.05
CA LEU A 67 10.77 3.92 9.44
C LEU A 67 12.15 3.41 9.85
N ALA A 68 12.52 2.19 9.43
CA ALA A 68 13.85 1.63 9.67
C ALA A 68 14.92 2.44 8.93
N ALA A 69 14.73 2.75 7.64
CA ALA A 69 15.65 3.55 6.83
C ALA A 69 15.86 4.95 7.41
N ALA A 70 14.80 5.60 7.90
CA ALA A 70 14.91 6.91 8.56
C ALA A 70 15.80 6.86 9.82
N ARG A 71 15.72 5.78 10.61
CA ARG A 71 16.60 5.58 11.77
C ARG A 71 18.05 5.37 11.35
N TYR A 72 18.29 4.57 10.32
CA TYR A 72 19.63 4.32 9.78
C TYR A 72 20.29 5.60 9.28
N ARG A 73 19.53 6.50 8.65
CA ARG A 73 19.99 7.83 8.20
C ARG A 73 20.16 8.85 9.34
N GLY A 74 19.94 8.46 10.60
CA GLY A 74 20.03 9.37 11.75
C GLY A 74 18.96 10.48 11.75
N GLN A 75 17.91 10.33 10.96
CA GLN A 75 16.84 11.33 10.87
C GLN A 75 15.92 11.27 12.08
N LYS A 76 15.62 12.43 12.68
CA LYS A 76 14.60 12.50 13.73
C LYS A 76 13.23 12.14 13.14
N ILE A 77 12.59 11.12 13.71
CA ILE A 77 11.23 10.75 13.34
C ILE A 77 10.29 11.80 13.93
N SER A 78 9.73 12.67 13.10
CA SER A 78 8.73 13.64 13.53
C SER A 78 7.33 13.09 13.22
N SER A 79 6.38 13.37 14.14
CA SER A 79 4.96 12.98 13.94
C SER A 79 4.38 13.55 12.64
N TYR A 80 4.82 14.73 12.22
CA TYR A 80 4.40 15.36 10.96
C TYR A 80 4.80 14.53 9.73
N ARG A 81 6.03 13.98 9.70
CA ARG A 81 6.47 13.10 8.59
C ARG A 81 5.69 11.80 8.56
N GLY A 82 5.41 11.22 9.74
CA GLY A 82 4.56 10.03 9.86
C GLY A 82 3.15 10.28 9.33
N PHE A 83 2.53 11.40 9.71
CA PHE A 83 1.20 11.77 9.24
C PHE A 83 1.15 11.98 7.71
N ARG A 84 2.15 12.66 7.13
CA ARG A 84 2.24 12.84 5.68
C ARG A 84 2.35 11.52 4.92
N GLY A 85 3.10 10.54 5.47
CA GLY A 85 3.18 9.19 4.91
C GLY A 85 1.83 8.47 4.91
N ILE A 86 1.08 8.56 6.02
CA ILE A 86 -0.26 7.98 6.14
C ILE A 86 -1.24 8.67 5.18
N ALA A 87 -1.22 10.01 5.10
CA ALA A 87 -2.07 10.77 4.20
C ALA A 87 -1.85 10.37 2.73
N LYS A 88 -0.58 10.21 2.29
CA LYS A 88 -0.24 9.69 0.96
C LYS A 88 -0.90 8.33 0.71
N LYS A 89 -0.83 7.41 1.66
CA LYS A 89 -1.40 6.07 1.52
C LYS A 89 -2.93 6.09 1.45
N ILE A 90 -3.59 6.98 2.20
CA ILE A 90 -5.03 7.20 2.06
C ILE A 90 -5.38 7.69 0.65
N CYS A 91 -4.62 8.64 0.09
CA CYS A 91 -4.83 9.10 -1.28
C CYS A 91 -4.66 7.98 -2.32
N MET A 92 -3.72 7.05 -2.11
CA MET A 92 -3.55 5.87 -2.97
C MET A 92 -4.80 4.97 -2.95
N TRP A 93 -5.40 4.76 -1.78
CA TRP A 93 -6.66 4.02 -1.65
C TRP A 93 -7.82 4.72 -2.36
N LEU A 94 -7.91 6.04 -2.24
CA LEU A 94 -8.91 6.83 -2.96
C LEU A 94 -8.72 6.70 -4.48
N LEU A 95 -7.50 6.62 -4.97
CA LEU A 95 -7.23 6.44 -6.39
C LEU A 95 -7.73 5.08 -6.91
N VAL A 96 -7.58 4.00 -6.13
CA VAL A 96 -8.19 2.69 -6.48
C VAL A 96 -9.71 2.78 -6.49
N CYS A 97 -10.31 3.49 -5.51
CA CYS A 97 -11.76 3.72 -5.50
C CYS A 97 -12.23 4.51 -6.73
N VAL A 98 -11.49 5.52 -7.16
CA VAL A 98 -11.78 6.27 -8.40
C VAL A 98 -11.72 5.33 -9.61
N GLY A 99 -10.71 4.47 -9.70
CA GLY A 99 -10.63 3.44 -10.74
C GLY A 99 -11.87 2.53 -10.76
N ALA A 100 -12.34 2.09 -9.59
CA ALA A 100 -13.55 1.27 -9.48
C ALA A 100 -14.82 2.04 -9.88
N ILE A 101 -14.90 3.34 -9.58
CA ILE A 101 -16.02 4.19 -10.04
C ILE A 101 -16.01 4.31 -11.56
N VAL A 102 -14.84 4.48 -12.18
CA VAL A 102 -14.70 4.51 -13.64
C VAL A 102 -15.17 3.19 -14.25
N ASP A 103 -14.76 2.05 -13.71
CA ASP A 103 -15.20 0.72 -14.16
C ASP A 103 -16.74 0.59 -14.10
N LEU A 104 -17.36 1.04 -13.00
CA LEU A 104 -18.82 1.04 -12.84
C LEU A 104 -19.52 1.95 -13.84
N LEU A 105 -18.98 3.14 -14.11
CA LEU A 105 -19.53 4.08 -15.10
C LEU A 105 -19.47 3.50 -16.52
N VAL A 106 -18.35 2.87 -16.88
CA VAL A 106 -18.18 2.23 -18.19
C VAL A 106 -19.13 1.05 -18.34
N ALA A 107 -19.25 0.21 -17.31
CA ALA A 107 -20.20 -0.91 -17.31
C ALA A 107 -21.66 -0.42 -17.47
N TYR A 108 -22.05 0.59 -16.70
CA TYR A 108 -23.38 1.18 -16.80
C TYR A 108 -23.66 1.78 -18.21
N GLY A 109 -22.70 2.53 -18.75
CA GLY A 109 -22.84 3.10 -20.09
C GLY A 109 -22.97 2.04 -21.18
N ALA A 110 -22.19 0.95 -21.09
CA ALA A 110 -22.27 -0.19 -22.01
C ALA A 110 -23.63 -0.86 -21.95
N GLU A 111 -24.16 -1.12 -20.75
CA GLU A 111 -25.49 -1.70 -20.53
C GLU A 111 -26.59 -0.83 -21.19
N GLN A 112 -26.53 0.50 -20.99
CA GLN A 112 -27.49 1.42 -21.63
C GLN A 112 -27.39 1.43 -23.17
N ALA A 113 -26.19 1.18 -23.71
CA ALA A 113 -25.97 1.07 -25.14
C ALA A 113 -26.29 -0.32 -25.72
N GLY A 114 -26.72 -1.29 -24.89
CA GLY A 114 -26.98 -2.68 -25.29
C GLY A 114 -25.73 -3.46 -25.65
N VAL A 115 -24.56 -3.05 -25.13
CA VAL A 115 -23.26 -3.69 -25.36
C VAL A 115 -22.88 -4.46 -24.10
N ASP A 116 -22.64 -5.75 -24.22
CA ASP A 116 -22.12 -6.58 -23.13
C ASP A 116 -20.59 -6.45 -23.10
N LEU A 117 -20.07 -5.68 -22.13
CA LEU A 117 -18.64 -5.50 -21.92
C LEU A 117 -18.22 -6.22 -20.63
N PRO A 118 -17.52 -7.36 -20.69
CA PRO A 118 -17.04 -8.06 -19.52
C PRO A 118 -15.79 -7.41 -18.93
N ILE A 119 -15.82 -6.10 -18.67
CA ILE A 119 -14.63 -5.31 -18.23
C ILE A 119 -14.28 -5.62 -16.78
N GLY A 120 -15.26 -6.03 -15.96
CA GLY A 120 -15.05 -6.23 -14.51
C GLY A 120 -14.44 -4.95 -13.88
N TYR A 121 -13.47 -5.13 -13.00
CA TYR A 121 -12.73 -4.03 -12.36
C TYR A 121 -11.35 -3.83 -13.02
N ALA A 122 -11.30 -3.64 -14.34
CA ALA A 122 -10.05 -3.56 -15.10
C ALA A 122 -9.24 -2.31 -14.75
N VAL A 123 -9.88 -1.12 -14.73
CA VAL A 123 -9.20 0.15 -14.43
C VAL A 123 -8.71 0.16 -12.98
N ALA A 124 -9.55 -0.22 -12.03
CA ALA A 124 -9.16 -0.32 -10.62
C ALA A 124 -8.00 -1.29 -10.41
N SER A 125 -8.00 -2.43 -11.13
CA SER A 125 -6.92 -3.42 -11.04
C SER A 125 -5.61 -2.88 -11.61
N LEU A 126 -5.63 -2.18 -12.74
CA LEU A 126 -4.44 -1.55 -13.34
C LEU A 126 -3.87 -0.48 -12.41
N VAL A 127 -4.72 0.36 -11.84
CA VAL A 127 -4.31 1.38 -10.84
C VAL A 127 -3.69 0.71 -9.63
N ALA A 128 -4.30 -0.35 -9.08
CA ALA A 128 -3.77 -1.06 -7.92
C ALA A 128 -2.40 -1.70 -8.22
N VAL A 129 -2.22 -2.34 -9.37
CA VAL A 129 -0.94 -2.94 -9.79
C VAL A 129 0.14 -1.85 -9.92
N TRP A 130 -0.19 -0.72 -10.54
CA TRP A 130 0.75 0.39 -10.68
C TRP A 130 1.19 0.94 -9.32
N LEU A 131 0.24 1.12 -8.39
CA LEU A 131 0.52 1.55 -7.01
C LEU A 131 1.38 0.52 -6.26
N ILE A 132 1.10 -0.78 -6.41
CA ILE A 132 1.90 -1.86 -5.82
C ILE A 132 3.35 -1.78 -6.33
N CYS A 133 3.57 -1.58 -7.63
CA CYS A 133 4.91 -1.41 -8.19
C CYS A 133 5.64 -0.23 -7.56
N ASN A 134 4.99 0.92 -7.41
CA ASN A 134 5.56 2.10 -6.76
C ASN A 134 5.95 1.83 -5.30
N GLU A 135 5.10 1.14 -4.54
CA GLU A 135 5.41 0.80 -3.15
C GLU A 135 6.57 -0.21 -3.06
N ILE A 136 6.65 -1.20 -3.98
CA ILE A 136 7.77 -2.13 -4.04
C ILE A 136 9.09 -1.38 -4.35
N LEU A 137 9.09 -0.44 -5.29
CA LEU A 137 10.26 0.38 -5.58
C LEU A 137 10.70 1.18 -4.35
N SER A 138 9.75 1.79 -3.62
CA SER A 138 10.03 2.48 -2.35
C SER A 138 10.63 1.54 -1.29
N ILE A 139 10.09 0.32 -1.14
CA ILE A 139 10.65 -0.70 -0.24
C ILE A 139 12.10 -1.02 -0.62
N LEU A 140 12.38 -1.23 -1.91
CA LEU A 140 13.75 -1.52 -2.39
C LEU A 140 14.70 -0.36 -2.10
N GLU A 141 14.28 0.88 -2.27
CA GLU A 141 15.05 2.07 -1.92
C GLU A 141 15.33 2.15 -0.40
N ASN A 142 14.30 1.93 0.42
CA ASN A 142 14.44 1.88 1.87
C ASN A 142 15.42 0.78 2.31
N MET A 143 15.35 -0.42 1.70
CA MET A 143 16.27 -1.52 2.01
C MET A 143 17.73 -1.19 1.61
N LYS A 144 17.93 -0.52 0.47
CA LYS A 144 19.25 -0.02 0.06
C LYS A 144 19.81 0.98 1.07
N ASP A 145 18.98 1.89 1.58
CA ASP A 145 19.37 2.87 2.58
C ASP A 145 19.75 2.24 3.94
N ILE A 146 19.17 1.09 4.26
CA ILE A 146 19.55 0.28 5.44
C ILE A 146 20.88 -0.45 5.23
N GLY A 147 21.40 -0.52 3.99
CA GLY A 147 22.63 -1.20 3.64
C GLY A 147 22.45 -2.64 3.13
N VAL A 148 21.23 -3.04 2.79
CA VAL A 148 20.96 -4.36 2.20
C VAL A 148 21.38 -4.36 0.74
N SER A 149 22.24 -5.31 0.36
CA SER A 149 22.62 -5.52 -1.04
C SER A 149 21.46 -6.12 -1.83
N LEU A 150 20.90 -5.35 -2.74
CA LEU A 150 19.76 -5.78 -3.56
C LEU A 150 20.24 -6.40 -4.87
N PRO A 151 19.63 -7.52 -5.31
CA PRO A 151 19.88 -8.05 -6.65
C PRO A 151 19.40 -7.03 -7.71
N PRO A 152 20.27 -6.62 -8.67
CA PRO A 152 19.93 -5.57 -9.63
C PRO A 152 18.72 -5.91 -10.53
N PHE A 153 18.43 -7.20 -10.71
CA PHE A 153 17.30 -7.64 -11.54
C PHE A 153 15.94 -7.35 -10.93
N LEU A 154 15.81 -7.30 -9.60
CA LEU A 154 14.51 -7.06 -8.94
C LEU A 154 13.91 -5.72 -9.34
N ARG A 155 14.71 -4.65 -9.29
CA ARG A 155 14.25 -3.31 -9.70
C ARG A 155 13.81 -3.31 -11.16
N ARG A 156 14.59 -3.94 -12.04
CA ARG A 156 14.27 -4.02 -13.48
C ARG A 156 12.96 -4.75 -13.76
N ILE A 157 12.68 -5.84 -13.00
CA ILE A 157 11.40 -6.56 -13.13
C ILE A 157 10.24 -5.67 -12.76
N VAL A 158 10.30 -4.98 -11.60
CA VAL A 158 9.21 -4.12 -11.12
C VAL A 158 8.97 -2.95 -12.07
N GLU A 159 10.03 -2.27 -12.52
CA GLU A 159 9.94 -1.20 -13.52
C GLU A 159 9.39 -1.72 -14.87
N GLY A 160 9.71 -2.98 -15.23
CA GLY A 160 9.17 -3.62 -16.41
C GLY A 160 7.66 -3.86 -16.32
N VAL A 161 7.16 -4.34 -15.17
CA VAL A 161 5.72 -4.50 -14.92
C VAL A 161 5.00 -3.15 -14.96
N GLN A 162 5.57 -2.14 -14.32
CA GLN A 162 5.00 -0.79 -14.30
C GLN A 162 4.83 -0.22 -15.72
N ARG A 163 5.88 -0.29 -16.54
CA ARG A 163 5.83 0.12 -17.95
C ARG A 163 4.82 -0.65 -18.78
N GLN A 164 4.62 -1.95 -18.49
CA GLN A 164 3.58 -2.73 -19.17
C GLN A 164 2.17 -2.26 -18.83
N VAL A 165 1.93 -1.88 -17.58
CA VAL A 165 0.64 -1.31 -17.15
C VAL A 165 0.39 0.03 -17.84
N GLU A 166 1.38 0.93 -17.82
CA GLU A 166 1.32 2.24 -18.50
C GLU A 166 1.06 2.08 -20.01
N GLY A 167 1.84 1.22 -20.68
CA GLY A 167 1.68 0.99 -22.11
C GLY A 167 0.37 0.32 -22.52
N LYS A 168 -0.29 -0.44 -21.64
CA LYS A 168 -1.65 -0.95 -21.90
C LYS A 168 -2.69 0.16 -21.76
N THR A 169 -2.52 1.02 -20.78
CA THR A 169 -3.41 2.17 -20.56
C THR A 169 -3.35 3.14 -21.75
N ASP A 170 -2.14 3.46 -22.24
CA ASP A 170 -1.94 4.32 -23.38
C ASP A 170 -2.58 3.78 -24.67
N ARG A 171 -2.52 2.46 -24.88
CA ARG A 171 -3.15 1.82 -26.05
C ARG A 171 -4.68 1.81 -25.97
N ALA A 172 -5.22 1.79 -24.76
CA ALA A 172 -6.68 1.80 -24.55
C ALA A 172 -7.28 3.20 -24.65
N LEU A 173 -6.45 4.26 -24.53
CA LEU A 173 -6.88 5.64 -24.65
C LEU A 173 -7.06 6.04 -26.13
N PRO A 174 -8.14 6.77 -26.47
CA PRO A 174 -8.28 7.45 -27.76
C PRO A 174 -7.09 8.35 -28.05
N GLU A 175 -6.77 8.53 -29.33
CA GLU A 175 -5.53 9.21 -29.75
C GLU A 175 -5.49 10.71 -29.41
N ASP A 176 -6.64 11.34 -29.33
CA ASP A 176 -6.83 12.72 -28.85
C ASP A 176 -6.44 12.88 -27.38
N LEU A 177 -6.85 11.97 -26.50
CA LEU A 177 -6.50 11.99 -25.07
C LEU A 177 -5.05 11.59 -24.80
N ARG A 178 -4.43 10.85 -25.73
CA ARG A 178 -3.01 10.48 -25.61
C ARG A 178 -2.07 11.67 -25.83
N LYS A 179 -2.42 12.60 -26.70
CA LYS A 179 -1.60 13.80 -26.98
C LYS A 179 -1.57 14.78 -25.82
N ASP A 180 -2.64 14.84 -25.03
CA ASP A 180 -2.73 15.72 -23.86
C ASP A 180 -2.02 15.16 -22.63
N ALA A 181 -1.67 13.86 -22.64
CA ALA A 181 -0.97 13.19 -21.56
C ALA A 181 0.58 13.28 -21.64
N GLU A 182 1.13 13.73 -22.77
CA GLU A 182 2.57 13.99 -22.85
C GLU A 182 2.91 15.20 -21.98
N PRO A 183 3.91 15.10 -21.07
CA PRO A 183 4.34 16.24 -20.30
C PRO A 183 4.82 17.31 -21.26
N HIS A 184 4.22 18.50 -21.23
CA HIS A 184 4.73 19.67 -21.92
C HIS A 184 6.20 19.83 -21.54
N GLY A 185 7.09 19.47 -22.45
CA GLY A 185 8.50 19.73 -22.32
C GLY A 185 8.68 21.21 -22.05
N ASP A 186 9.20 21.53 -20.90
CA ASP A 186 9.61 22.88 -20.52
C ASP A 186 10.59 23.39 -21.59
N GLY A 187 10.03 24.13 -22.54
CA GLY A 187 10.77 24.82 -23.58
C GLY A 187 11.52 25.97 -22.93
N SER A 188 12.62 25.66 -22.26
CA SER A 188 13.61 26.70 -21.93
C SER A 188 14.22 27.21 -23.25
N GLU A 189 13.57 28.22 -23.85
CA GLU A 189 14.17 29.10 -24.86
C GLU A 189 15.49 29.64 -24.30
N LYS A 190 16.58 29.07 -24.76
CA LYS A 190 17.89 29.75 -24.72
C LYS A 190 17.78 30.96 -25.65
N SER A 191 17.35 32.09 -25.11
CA SER A 191 17.56 33.37 -25.72
C SER A 191 19.05 33.60 -25.95
N GLY A 192 19.42 33.68 -27.20
CA GLY A 192 20.78 33.88 -27.64
C GLY A 192 21.39 35.18 -27.12
N GLU A 193 22.50 35.05 -26.47
CA GLU A 193 23.41 36.15 -26.19
C GLU A 193 24.26 36.40 -27.41
N SER A 194 23.88 37.42 -28.19
CA SER A 194 24.67 37.95 -29.27
C SER A 194 25.92 38.62 -28.69
N SER A 195 27.05 38.03 -28.99
CA SER A 195 28.36 38.65 -28.81
C SER A 195 28.47 39.90 -29.73
N ASP A 196 28.50 41.06 -29.14
CA ASP A 196 29.00 42.26 -29.80
C ASP A 196 30.48 42.43 -29.43
N SER A 197 31.32 42.17 -30.39
CA SER A 197 32.75 42.51 -30.37
C SER A 197 32.93 43.85 -31.04
N GLY A 198 33.33 44.85 -30.26
CA GLY A 198 33.64 46.16 -30.82
C GLY A 198 34.58 46.99 -29.94
N LYS A 199 35.87 46.94 -30.33
CA LYS A 199 36.98 47.84 -30.04
C LYS A 199 37.75 47.62 -28.74
#